data_9ce052d1af31e76408edbe1f1cda0e4d
#
_entry.id   9ce052d1af31e76408edbe1f1cda0e4d
#
_cell.length_a   1.000
_cell.length_b   1.000
_cell.length_c   1.000
_cell.angle_alpha   90.00
_cell.angle_beta   90.00
_cell.angle_gamma   90.00
#
_symmetry.space_group_name_H-M   'P 1'
#
loop_
_entity.id
_entity.type
_entity.pdbx_description
1 polymer ?
#
loop_
_entity_poly.entity_id
_entity_poly.type
_entity_poly.pdbx_seq_one_letter_code
_entity_poly.pdbx_strand_id
1 'polypeptide(L)'
;DFKADPPLGIVGGTSTLCATASSGLAVTFGSNTPGVCTVTGNTASYVAAGTCTVTADQAGSDVYNPAEQVTLNITVNKVDQTITGLAANPDPGVVDGTSALSATASSGLAVTFGSSTPAVCTVSGSTVTYLAAGTCTVTADQAGDDSYNAAPQETLGVTVDKADQTITGLAADPASGQVDGTSALSATASSGLAVAYASTTPTVCTVSGTVVSYIAVGTCTVTADQAGDDNYNAAEQVSVDVTVAKGDQAITNFAVDPTNGLLGLTGTLSATGGASGNPVVFGSATPDTCTVSGDVVSYVAIGPCTVTADQEGDDSYNAATQATLAITVLSPTTGIPTLSTWGLITMFLIMLGLGGIVARRRTLN
;
A
#
# COMPACT_ATOMS: atom_id res chain seq x y z
N ASP A 1 7.84 -76.14 37.68
CA ASP A 1 8.25 -74.99 36.81
C ASP A 1 7.02 -74.24 36.29
N PHE A 2 6.78 -73.00 36.78
CA PHE A 2 5.76 -72.14 36.25
C PHE A 2 6.39 -71.23 35.23
N LYS A 3 5.92 -71.23 33.94
CA LYS A 3 6.45 -70.47 32.83
C LYS A 3 5.36 -70.03 31.85
N ALA A 4 5.65 -68.98 31.09
CA ALA A 4 4.86 -68.50 29.99
C ALA A 4 5.67 -68.63 28.67
N ASP A 5 4.98 -68.93 27.56
CA ASP A 5 5.58 -69.01 26.24
C ASP A 5 4.69 -68.25 25.22
N PRO A 6 5.19 -67.17 24.68
CA PRO A 6 6.48 -66.49 24.89
C PRO A 6 6.61 -65.90 26.31
N PRO A 7 7.85 -65.72 26.83
CA PRO A 7 8.11 -65.22 28.19
C PRO A 7 7.92 -63.68 28.31
N LEU A 8 7.79 -62.98 27.17
CA LEU A 8 7.49 -61.54 27.06
C LEU A 8 6.17 -61.38 26.32
N GLY A 9 5.33 -60.46 26.79
CA GLY A 9 4.08 -60.11 26.16
C GLY A 9 4.19 -58.85 25.30
N ILE A 10 3.26 -58.73 24.39
CA ILE A 10 2.97 -57.50 23.63
C ILE A 10 1.48 -57.27 23.74
N VAL A 11 1.03 -56.02 23.90
CA VAL A 11 -0.41 -55.67 23.95
C VAL A 11 -1.16 -56.28 22.76
N GLY A 12 -2.31 -56.90 23.02
CA GLY A 12 -3.10 -57.66 22.05
C GLY A 12 -2.59 -59.06 21.73
N GLY A 13 -1.40 -59.42 22.24
CA GLY A 13 -0.84 -60.78 22.12
C GLY A 13 -1.27 -61.73 23.23
N THR A 14 -0.75 -62.99 23.20
CA THR A 14 -1.05 -64.04 24.17
C THR A 14 0.21 -64.83 24.52
N SER A 15 0.21 -65.46 25.69
CA SER A 15 1.19 -66.51 26.06
C SER A 15 0.49 -67.72 26.60
N THR A 16 1.06 -68.90 26.35
CA THR A 16 0.60 -70.11 26.93
C THR A 16 1.27 -70.33 28.29
N LEU A 17 0.49 -70.56 29.34
CA LEU A 17 0.96 -70.82 30.68
C LEU A 17 1.16 -72.35 30.91
N CYS A 18 2.27 -72.75 31.50
CA CYS A 18 2.59 -74.08 31.83
C CYS A 18 3.08 -74.14 33.25
N ALA A 19 2.48 -75.06 34.07
CA ALA A 19 2.94 -75.43 35.38
C ALA A 19 2.61 -76.91 35.66
N THR A 20 3.38 -77.53 36.47
CA THR A 20 3.13 -78.94 36.93
C THR A 20 3.12 -79.02 38.44
N ALA A 21 2.13 -79.70 39.02
CA ALA A 21 2.07 -80.01 40.42
C ALA A 21 2.79 -81.33 40.69
N SER A 22 3.51 -81.42 41.79
CA SER A 22 4.19 -82.64 42.22
C SER A 22 3.24 -83.81 42.45
N SER A 23 1.97 -83.56 42.75
CA SER A 23 0.88 -84.50 42.88
C SER A 23 0.37 -85.07 41.57
N GLY A 24 0.77 -84.53 40.41
CA GLY A 24 0.22 -84.81 39.07
C GLY A 24 -1.20 -84.28 38.82
N LEU A 25 -1.80 -83.60 39.80
CA LEU A 25 -3.14 -83.00 39.64
C LEU A 25 -3.12 -81.76 38.77
N ALA A 26 -4.26 -81.45 38.16
CA ALA A 26 -4.43 -80.27 37.25
C ALA A 26 -4.17 -78.98 38.01
N VAL A 27 -3.39 -78.08 37.35
CA VAL A 27 -3.13 -76.70 37.78
C VAL A 27 -4.13 -75.74 37.09
N THR A 28 -4.68 -74.81 37.85
CA THR A 28 -5.52 -73.74 37.37
C THR A 28 -4.73 -72.44 37.36
N PHE A 29 -5.02 -71.59 36.35
CA PHE A 29 -4.29 -70.34 36.19
C PHE A 29 -5.25 -69.15 36.33
N GLY A 30 -4.74 -68.04 36.88
CA GLY A 30 -5.44 -66.77 37.07
C GLY A 30 -4.55 -65.57 36.81
N SER A 31 -5.13 -64.34 36.91
CA SER A 31 -4.39 -63.08 36.86
C SER A 31 -4.70 -62.24 38.08
N ASN A 32 -3.64 -61.74 38.74
CA ASN A 32 -3.74 -60.70 39.78
C ASN A 32 -3.74 -59.29 39.25
N THR A 33 -3.51 -59.10 37.95
CA THR A 33 -3.47 -57.80 37.26
C THR A 33 -4.43 -57.81 36.07
N PRO A 34 -5.78 -57.88 36.28
CA PRO A 34 -6.74 -58.05 35.21
C PRO A 34 -6.78 -56.85 34.29
N GLY A 35 -6.31 -55.62 34.69
CA GLY A 35 -6.14 -54.43 33.86
C GLY A 35 -4.95 -54.52 32.89
N VAL A 36 -4.01 -55.47 33.08
CA VAL A 36 -2.87 -55.70 32.19
C VAL A 36 -3.05 -57.00 31.40
N CYS A 37 -3.53 -58.04 32.02
CA CYS A 37 -3.75 -59.33 31.37
C CYS A 37 -4.92 -60.10 31.98
N THR A 38 -5.62 -60.89 31.15
CA THR A 38 -6.65 -61.79 31.54
C THR A 38 -6.19 -63.24 31.26
N VAL A 39 -6.67 -64.22 32.05
CA VAL A 39 -6.33 -65.64 31.86
C VAL A 39 -7.61 -66.43 31.60
N THR A 40 -7.60 -67.26 30.56
CA THR A 40 -8.67 -68.21 30.25
C THR A 40 -8.07 -69.57 29.95
N GLY A 41 -8.39 -70.57 30.80
CA GLY A 41 -7.73 -71.83 30.73
C GLY A 41 -6.24 -71.68 31.03
N ASN A 42 -5.38 -72.01 30.06
CA ASN A 42 -3.93 -71.87 30.15
C ASN A 42 -3.41 -70.71 29.26
N THR A 43 -4.27 -69.81 28.77
CA THR A 43 -3.88 -68.67 27.89
C THR A 43 -3.97 -67.40 28.69
N ALA A 44 -2.86 -66.67 28.80
CA ALA A 44 -2.81 -65.27 29.20
C ALA A 44 -2.97 -64.39 27.98
N SER A 45 -3.93 -63.46 27.99
CA SER A 45 -4.19 -62.45 26.97
C SER A 45 -3.82 -61.06 27.51
N TYR A 46 -3.03 -60.30 26.76
CA TYR A 46 -2.48 -59.00 27.19
C TYR A 46 -3.36 -57.82 26.70
N VAL A 47 -3.91 -57.04 27.64
CA VAL A 47 -4.83 -55.96 27.36
C VAL A 47 -4.20 -54.55 27.48
N ALA A 48 -3.13 -54.45 28.29
CA ALA A 48 -2.35 -53.20 28.44
C ALA A 48 -0.87 -53.51 28.70
N ALA A 49 0.00 -52.54 28.44
CA ALA A 49 1.42 -52.65 28.78
C ALA A 49 1.64 -52.56 30.29
N GLY A 50 2.69 -53.21 30.76
CA GLY A 50 3.04 -53.26 32.18
C GLY A 50 3.42 -54.63 32.66
N THR A 51 3.27 -54.89 33.95
CA THR A 51 3.57 -56.21 34.54
C THR A 51 2.28 -57.02 34.68
N CYS A 52 2.17 -58.07 33.89
CA CYS A 52 1.13 -59.08 34.04
C CYS A 52 1.58 -60.10 35.12
N THR A 53 0.91 -60.14 36.27
CA THR A 53 1.16 -61.12 37.34
C THR A 53 0.12 -62.23 37.21
N VAL A 54 0.55 -63.40 36.69
CA VAL A 54 -0.29 -64.56 36.57
C VAL A 54 -0.06 -65.51 37.79
N THR A 55 -1.09 -66.26 38.17
CA THR A 55 -1.10 -67.19 39.25
C THR A 55 -1.25 -68.64 38.79
N ALA A 56 -0.67 -69.58 39.51
CA ALA A 56 -0.89 -71.00 39.33
C ALA A 56 -1.33 -71.58 40.67
N ASP A 57 -2.49 -72.22 40.69
CA ASP A 57 -3.16 -72.80 41.88
C ASP A 57 -3.45 -74.26 41.66
N GLN A 58 -3.34 -75.02 42.71
CA GLN A 58 -3.74 -76.40 42.74
C GLN A 58 -4.53 -76.68 44.02
N ALA A 59 -5.80 -77.05 43.91
CA ALA A 59 -6.77 -77.12 45.01
C ALA A 59 -6.62 -78.36 45.95
N GLY A 60 -5.69 -79.28 45.66
CA GLY A 60 -5.57 -80.53 46.38
C GLY A 60 -6.60 -81.55 45.94
N SER A 61 -6.72 -82.63 46.73
CA SER A 61 -7.69 -83.74 46.62
C SER A 61 -7.89 -84.40 47.99
N ASP A 62 -8.67 -85.45 48.04
CA ASP A 62 -8.82 -86.27 49.29
C ASP A 62 -7.50 -86.85 49.80
N VAL A 63 -6.41 -86.88 48.99
CA VAL A 63 -5.10 -87.45 49.30
C VAL A 63 -4.01 -86.39 49.42
N TYR A 64 -4.14 -85.25 48.78
CA TYR A 64 -3.15 -84.16 48.77
C TYR A 64 -3.74 -82.87 49.28
N ASN A 65 -2.99 -82.20 50.13
CA ASN A 65 -3.34 -80.81 50.51
C ASN A 65 -3.22 -79.86 49.34
N PRO A 66 -3.93 -78.73 49.34
CA PRO A 66 -3.73 -77.64 48.32
C PRO A 66 -2.27 -77.19 48.28
N ALA A 67 -1.75 -76.96 47.10
CA ALA A 67 -0.42 -76.39 46.92
C ALA A 67 -0.44 -74.85 47.23
N GLU A 68 0.72 -74.38 47.71
CA GLU A 68 0.90 -72.90 47.79
C GLU A 68 0.81 -72.26 46.42
N GLN A 69 0.07 -71.13 46.32
CA GLN A 69 -0.05 -70.42 45.08
C GLN A 69 1.32 -69.91 44.61
N VAL A 70 1.62 -70.09 43.33
CA VAL A 70 2.84 -69.57 42.69
C VAL A 70 2.47 -68.47 41.72
N THR A 71 3.25 -67.41 41.71
CA THR A 71 3.06 -66.25 40.77
C THR A 71 4.21 -66.16 39.78
N LEU A 72 3.91 -65.68 38.59
CA LEU A 72 4.86 -65.37 37.52
C LEU A 72 4.59 -64.01 36.98
N ASN A 73 5.63 -63.19 36.91
CA ASN A 73 5.55 -61.85 36.30
C ASN A 73 5.99 -61.90 34.84
N ILE A 74 5.13 -61.44 33.96
CA ILE A 74 5.38 -61.29 32.49
C ILE A 74 5.40 -59.82 32.16
N THR A 75 6.50 -59.35 31.59
CA THR A 75 6.55 -57.94 31.06
C THR A 75 5.77 -57.86 29.73
N VAL A 76 4.79 -56.96 29.68
CA VAL A 76 4.00 -56.70 28.50
C VAL A 76 4.45 -55.37 27.93
N ASN A 77 5.03 -55.41 26.74
CA ASN A 77 5.51 -54.26 26.02
C ASN A 77 4.39 -53.59 25.19
N LYS A 78 4.53 -52.28 24.98
CA LYS A 78 3.70 -51.55 24.03
C LYS A 78 3.96 -52.01 22.59
N VAL A 79 2.99 -51.79 21.71
CA VAL A 79 3.10 -52.05 20.26
C VAL A 79 3.74 -50.85 19.57
N ASP A 80 4.67 -51.11 18.68
CA ASP A 80 5.19 -50.08 17.79
C ASP A 80 4.12 -49.68 16.75
N GLN A 81 4.13 -48.41 16.36
CA GLN A 81 3.21 -47.87 15.37
C GLN A 81 3.95 -47.01 14.35
N THR A 82 3.31 -46.73 13.22
CA THR A 82 3.82 -45.91 12.15
C THR A 82 2.76 -44.91 11.72
N ILE A 83 3.20 -43.74 11.19
CA ILE A 83 2.35 -42.78 10.51
C ILE A 83 2.52 -42.99 9.00
N THR A 84 1.42 -42.93 8.26
CA THR A 84 1.41 -43.10 6.80
C THR A 84 0.42 -42.13 6.16
N GLY A 85 0.58 -41.87 4.82
CA GLY A 85 -0.33 -41.04 4.07
C GLY A 85 -0.29 -39.56 4.44
N LEU A 86 0.86 -39.05 4.97
CA LEU A 86 1.03 -37.62 5.20
C LEU A 86 0.97 -36.88 3.87
N ALA A 87 -0.02 -36.01 3.74
CA ALA A 87 -0.30 -35.26 2.53
C ALA A 87 -0.89 -33.88 2.86
N ALA A 88 -0.67 -32.93 1.96
CA ALA A 88 -1.30 -31.60 1.94
C ALA A 88 -2.18 -31.47 0.68
N ASN A 89 -3.32 -30.82 0.79
CA ASN A 89 -4.20 -30.60 -0.34
C ASN A 89 -4.81 -29.17 -0.26
N PRO A 90 -4.53 -28.30 -1.24
CA PRO A 90 -3.70 -28.49 -2.43
C PRO A 90 -2.20 -28.62 -2.15
N ASP A 91 -1.46 -29.23 -3.07
CA ASP A 91 -0.01 -29.25 -3.18
C ASP A 91 0.35 -29.10 -4.67
N PRO A 92 1.08 -28.06 -5.11
CA PRO A 92 1.75 -27.04 -4.29
C PRO A 92 0.80 -26.09 -3.58
N GLY A 93 1.31 -25.46 -2.51
CA GLY A 93 0.68 -24.34 -1.84
C GLY A 93 0.99 -23.02 -2.56
N VAL A 94 0.29 -21.95 -2.19
CA VAL A 94 0.52 -20.58 -2.69
C VAL A 94 0.57 -19.64 -1.48
N VAL A 95 1.42 -18.63 -1.51
CA VAL A 95 1.50 -17.60 -0.45
C VAL A 95 0.11 -17.04 -0.14
N ASP A 96 -0.19 -16.80 1.15
CA ASP A 96 -1.49 -16.42 1.70
C ASP A 96 -2.60 -17.48 1.56
N GLY A 97 -2.28 -18.64 0.95
CA GLY A 97 -3.19 -19.77 0.84
C GLY A 97 -3.10 -20.73 2.02
N THR A 98 -3.93 -21.76 1.97
CA THR A 98 -3.99 -22.84 2.96
C THR A 98 -4.11 -24.20 2.30
N SER A 99 -3.67 -25.26 2.99
CA SER A 99 -3.93 -26.65 2.60
C SER A 99 -4.42 -27.47 3.78
N ALA A 100 -5.27 -28.44 3.50
CA ALA A 100 -5.68 -29.44 4.46
C ALA A 100 -4.61 -30.53 4.58
N LEU A 101 -4.25 -30.89 5.81
CA LEU A 101 -3.31 -31.97 6.13
C LEU A 101 -4.06 -33.25 6.47
N SER A 102 -3.52 -34.37 6.01
CA SER A 102 -4.01 -35.70 6.35
C SER A 102 -2.86 -36.67 6.64
N ALA A 103 -3.06 -37.54 7.56
CA ALA A 103 -2.19 -38.71 7.86
C ALA A 103 -2.96 -39.71 8.70
N THR A 104 -2.47 -40.95 8.74
CA THR A 104 -3.08 -42.04 9.55
C THR A 104 -2.01 -42.76 10.34
N ALA A 105 -2.25 -42.95 11.64
CA ALA A 105 -1.43 -43.82 12.45
C ALA A 105 -1.94 -45.28 12.38
N SER A 106 -1.04 -46.27 12.32
CA SER A 106 -1.39 -47.69 12.27
C SER A 106 -2.17 -48.16 13.51
N SER A 107 -2.06 -47.43 14.64
CA SER A 107 -2.83 -47.65 15.86
C SER A 107 -4.27 -47.13 15.78
N GLY A 108 -4.61 -46.30 14.81
CA GLY A 108 -5.88 -45.58 14.75
C GLY A 108 -5.98 -44.35 15.66
N LEU A 109 -4.91 -44.04 16.42
CA LEU A 109 -4.85 -42.86 17.27
C LEU A 109 -4.71 -41.58 16.43
N ALA A 110 -5.18 -40.46 16.96
CA ALA A 110 -5.13 -39.17 16.26
C ALA A 110 -3.70 -38.68 16.02
N VAL A 111 -3.38 -38.28 14.79
CA VAL A 111 -2.11 -37.67 14.41
C VAL A 111 -2.19 -36.17 14.67
N THR A 112 -1.10 -35.61 15.20
CA THR A 112 -0.92 -34.14 15.35
C THR A 112 0.05 -33.60 14.31
N PHE A 113 -0.22 -32.41 13.82
CA PHE A 113 0.60 -31.78 12.78
C PHE A 113 1.30 -30.52 13.29
N GLY A 114 2.50 -30.27 12.76
CA GLY A 114 3.31 -29.11 13.06
C GLY A 114 4.05 -28.60 11.83
N SER A 115 4.81 -27.51 11.98
CA SER A 115 5.75 -27.01 10.98
C SER A 115 7.14 -26.88 11.59
N SER A 116 8.16 -27.38 10.88
CA SER A 116 9.56 -27.14 11.21
C SER A 116 10.14 -25.92 10.51
N THR A 117 9.36 -25.25 9.62
CA THR A 117 9.71 -24.02 8.89
C THR A 117 8.71 -22.90 9.19
N PRO A 118 8.63 -22.39 10.43
CA PRO A 118 7.58 -21.44 10.84
C PRO A 118 7.64 -20.07 10.13
N ALA A 119 8.77 -19.74 9.51
CA ALA A 119 8.89 -18.55 8.66
C ALA A 119 8.20 -18.70 7.31
N VAL A 120 8.00 -19.94 6.83
CA VAL A 120 7.36 -20.23 5.54
C VAL A 120 5.90 -20.62 5.73
N CYS A 121 5.59 -21.40 6.77
CA CYS A 121 4.24 -21.89 7.02
C CYS A 121 3.97 -22.16 8.50
N THR A 122 2.72 -21.99 8.91
CA THR A 122 2.23 -22.35 10.24
C THR A 122 1.14 -23.39 10.14
N VAL A 123 1.00 -24.24 11.20
CA VAL A 123 -0.03 -25.28 11.25
C VAL A 123 -0.92 -25.06 12.45
N SER A 124 -2.23 -25.18 12.24
CA SER A 124 -3.24 -25.15 13.28
C SER A 124 -4.25 -26.29 13.04
N GLY A 125 -4.28 -27.25 13.97
CA GLY A 125 -5.05 -28.49 13.78
C GLY A 125 -4.58 -29.24 12.54
N SER A 126 -5.45 -29.46 11.57
CA SER A 126 -5.15 -30.08 10.28
C SER A 126 -5.05 -29.08 9.11
N THR A 127 -4.82 -27.81 9.40
CA THR A 127 -4.68 -26.76 8.36
C THR A 127 -3.30 -26.16 8.43
N VAL A 128 -2.59 -26.16 7.31
CA VAL A 128 -1.36 -25.38 7.11
C VAL A 128 -1.70 -24.05 6.40
N THR A 129 -1.11 -22.98 6.87
CA THR A 129 -1.19 -21.61 6.26
C THR A 129 0.18 -21.22 5.77
N TYR A 130 0.27 -20.73 4.55
CA TYR A 130 1.53 -20.36 3.88
C TYR A 130 1.79 -18.86 4.03
N LEU A 131 2.97 -18.51 4.56
CA LEU A 131 3.36 -17.12 4.87
C LEU A 131 4.38 -16.58 3.86
N ALA A 132 5.18 -17.45 3.25
CA ALA A 132 6.22 -17.09 2.30
C ALA A 132 6.42 -18.17 1.25
N ALA A 133 6.87 -17.79 0.06
CA ALA A 133 7.26 -18.75 -0.98
C ALA A 133 8.52 -19.53 -0.58
N GLY A 134 8.61 -20.79 -0.99
CA GLY A 134 9.71 -21.68 -0.66
C GLY A 134 9.24 -23.08 -0.27
N THR A 135 9.97 -23.76 0.62
CA THR A 135 9.59 -25.10 1.09
C THR A 135 9.02 -25.02 2.50
N CYS A 136 7.76 -25.36 2.64
CA CYS A 136 7.10 -25.60 3.92
C CYS A 136 7.31 -27.05 4.34
N THR A 137 8.01 -27.29 5.43
CA THR A 137 8.18 -28.65 5.98
C THR A 137 7.16 -28.89 7.11
N VAL A 138 6.16 -29.68 6.78
CA VAL A 138 5.12 -30.14 7.73
C VAL A 138 5.64 -31.37 8.46
N THR A 139 5.35 -31.48 9.77
CA THR A 139 5.62 -32.66 10.60
C THR A 139 4.31 -33.31 11.02
N ALA A 140 4.34 -34.61 11.15
CA ALA A 140 3.25 -35.42 11.69
C ALA A 140 3.77 -36.28 12.85
N ASP A 141 3.13 -36.17 13.99
CA ASP A 141 3.51 -36.84 15.25
C ASP A 141 2.35 -37.61 15.84
N GLN A 142 2.67 -38.73 16.48
CA GLN A 142 1.74 -39.51 17.28
C GLN A 142 2.45 -40.02 18.56
N ALA A 143 2.06 -39.52 19.72
CA ALA A 143 2.77 -39.69 20.98
C ALA A 143 2.63 -41.10 21.61
N GLY A 144 1.76 -41.99 21.06
CA GLY A 144 1.37 -43.24 21.68
C GLY A 144 0.39 -43.03 22.83
N ASP A 145 0.08 -44.15 23.49
CA ASP A 145 -0.77 -44.21 24.68
C ASP A 145 -0.28 -45.35 25.63
N ASP A 146 -1.15 -45.92 26.43
CA ASP A 146 -0.80 -47.02 27.31
C ASP A 146 -0.52 -48.33 26.57
N SER A 147 -0.96 -48.46 25.31
CA SER A 147 -0.84 -49.67 24.49
C SER A 147 0.18 -49.55 23.36
N TYR A 148 0.45 -48.35 22.90
CA TYR A 148 1.32 -48.07 21.75
C TYR A 148 2.50 -47.17 22.12
N ASN A 149 3.67 -47.46 21.56
CA ASN A 149 4.81 -46.55 21.59
C ASN A 149 4.54 -45.32 20.72
N ALA A 150 5.28 -44.22 20.95
CA ALA A 150 5.25 -43.09 20.03
C ALA A 150 5.69 -43.54 18.62
N ALA A 151 5.01 -43.04 17.59
CA ALA A 151 5.44 -43.27 16.22
C ALA A 151 6.71 -42.46 15.91
N PRO A 152 7.59 -42.95 15.03
CA PRO A 152 8.58 -42.09 14.38
C PRO A 152 7.88 -40.90 13.70
N GLN A 153 8.44 -39.68 13.87
CA GLN A 153 7.92 -38.48 13.21
C GLN A 153 8.04 -38.64 11.71
N GLU A 154 6.96 -38.31 10.99
CA GLU A 154 6.97 -38.20 9.53
C GLU A 154 7.02 -36.72 9.10
N THR A 155 7.65 -36.44 7.96
CA THR A 155 7.78 -35.09 7.41
C THR A 155 7.38 -35.05 5.95
N LEU A 156 6.77 -33.90 5.53
CA LEU A 156 6.39 -33.61 4.15
C LEU A 156 6.89 -32.23 3.78
N GLY A 157 7.66 -32.13 2.70
CA GLY A 157 8.01 -30.86 2.08
C GLY A 157 6.94 -30.45 1.07
N VAL A 158 6.23 -29.34 1.33
CA VAL A 158 5.26 -28.72 0.41
C VAL A 158 5.93 -27.55 -0.27
N THR A 159 5.93 -27.51 -1.61
CA THR A 159 6.37 -26.32 -2.35
C THR A 159 5.32 -25.23 -2.20
N VAL A 160 5.77 -24.03 -1.83
CA VAL A 160 4.90 -22.84 -1.77
C VAL A 160 5.30 -21.90 -2.88
N ASP A 161 4.41 -21.76 -3.85
CA ASP A 161 4.59 -20.85 -4.98
C ASP A 161 4.26 -19.40 -4.59
N LYS A 162 4.80 -18.43 -5.37
CA LYS A 162 4.43 -17.02 -5.23
C LYS A 162 2.95 -16.84 -5.57
N ALA A 163 2.30 -15.92 -4.86
CA ALA A 163 0.93 -15.51 -5.19
C ALA A 163 0.91 -14.54 -6.38
N ASP A 164 -0.12 -14.62 -7.18
CA ASP A 164 -0.41 -13.61 -8.19
C ASP A 164 -1.02 -12.36 -7.54
N GLN A 165 -0.77 -11.21 -8.14
CA GLN A 165 -1.30 -9.94 -7.68
C GLN A 165 -1.86 -9.12 -8.84
N THR A 166 -2.70 -8.15 -8.50
CA THR A 166 -3.33 -7.24 -9.45
C THR A 166 -3.18 -5.80 -9.00
N ILE A 167 -3.15 -4.86 -9.95
CA ILE A 167 -3.21 -3.42 -9.69
C ILE A 167 -4.62 -2.95 -9.99
N THR A 168 -5.20 -2.17 -9.07
CA THR A 168 -6.55 -1.63 -9.17
C THR A 168 -6.57 -0.15 -8.80
N GLY A 169 -7.63 0.57 -9.24
CA GLY A 169 -7.85 1.97 -8.87
C GLY A 169 -6.84 2.95 -9.46
N LEU A 170 -6.17 2.62 -10.59
CA LEU A 170 -5.32 3.58 -11.27
C LEU A 170 -6.13 4.77 -11.73
N ALA A 171 -5.81 5.95 -11.21
CA ALA A 171 -6.47 7.19 -11.50
C ALA A 171 -5.50 8.37 -11.39
N ALA A 172 -5.83 9.45 -12.12
CA ALA A 172 -5.22 10.76 -11.97
C ALA A 172 -6.27 11.73 -11.37
N ASP A 173 -5.87 12.53 -10.40
CA ASP A 173 -6.72 13.55 -9.79
C ASP A 173 -6.03 14.92 -9.84
N PRO A 174 -6.59 15.89 -10.60
CA PRO A 174 -7.79 15.81 -11.45
C PRO A 174 -7.64 14.84 -12.64
N ALA A 175 -8.78 14.30 -13.12
CA ALA A 175 -8.82 13.33 -14.22
C ALA A 175 -8.57 13.94 -15.62
N SER A 176 -8.45 15.25 -15.72
CA SER A 176 -8.07 16.00 -16.91
C SER A 176 -6.97 17.01 -16.57
N GLY A 177 -6.07 17.24 -17.50
CA GLY A 177 -4.94 18.15 -17.32
C GLY A 177 -5.03 19.39 -18.20
N GLN A 178 -4.20 20.36 -17.88
CA GLN A 178 -3.87 21.51 -18.74
C GLN A 178 -2.35 21.62 -18.82
N VAL A 179 -1.82 22.19 -19.91
CA VAL A 179 -0.39 22.45 -20.02
C VAL A 179 0.08 23.24 -18.79
N ASP A 180 1.26 22.89 -18.27
CA ASP A 180 1.86 23.36 -17.02
C ASP A 180 1.12 22.93 -15.73
N GLY A 181 0.03 22.17 -15.84
CA GLY A 181 -0.68 21.59 -14.71
C GLY A 181 -0.10 20.27 -14.26
N THR A 182 -0.63 19.76 -13.14
CA THR A 182 -0.25 18.47 -12.56
C THR A 182 -1.48 17.72 -12.07
N SER A 183 -1.37 16.39 -11.96
CA SER A 183 -2.35 15.55 -11.26
C SER A 183 -1.63 14.57 -10.33
N ALA A 184 -2.29 14.20 -9.23
CA ALA A 184 -1.83 13.13 -8.36
C ALA A 184 -2.26 11.77 -8.91
N LEU A 185 -1.35 10.81 -8.89
CA LEU A 185 -1.61 9.44 -9.31
C LEU A 185 -1.89 8.55 -8.10
N SER A 186 -2.86 7.67 -8.23
CA SER A 186 -3.19 6.66 -7.23
C SER A 186 -3.44 5.31 -7.89
N ALA A 187 -2.99 4.25 -7.25
CA ALA A 187 -3.33 2.86 -7.55
C ALA A 187 -2.98 1.99 -6.33
N THR A 188 -3.57 0.81 -6.25
CA THR A 188 -3.32 -0.15 -5.17
C THR A 188 -3.00 -1.52 -5.76
N ALA A 189 -1.91 -2.13 -5.31
CA ALA A 189 -1.63 -3.54 -5.58
C ALA A 189 -2.32 -4.42 -4.52
N SER A 190 -2.86 -5.57 -4.92
CA SER A 190 -3.54 -6.52 -4.01
C SER A 190 -2.59 -7.08 -2.95
N SER A 191 -1.29 -7.13 -3.22
CA SER A 191 -0.23 -7.52 -2.28
C SER A 191 0.09 -6.46 -1.22
N GLY A 192 -0.37 -5.22 -1.40
CA GLY A 192 0.03 -4.07 -0.57
C GLY A 192 1.41 -3.49 -0.89
N LEU A 193 2.12 -4.03 -1.88
CA LEU A 193 3.41 -3.52 -2.34
C LEU A 193 3.24 -2.19 -3.07
N ALA A 194 4.29 -1.36 -3.05
CA ALA A 194 4.27 -0.04 -3.69
C ALA A 194 4.16 -0.15 -5.22
N VAL A 195 3.24 0.63 -5.81
CA VAL A 195 3.04 0.74 -7.26
C VAL A 195 3.99 1.79 -7.82
N ALA A 196 4.63 1.50 -8.95
CA ALA A 196 5.44 2.44 -9.72
C ALA A 196 4.65 2.99 -10.90
N TYR A 197 4.85 4.28 -11.20
CA TYR A 197 4.16 4.96 -12.31
C TYR A 197 5.15 5.46 -13.35
N ALA A 198 4.74 5.42 -14.62
CA ALA A 198 5.52 5.95 -15.74
C ALA A 198 4.60 6.55 -16.80
N SER A 199 5.14 7.45 -17.63
CA SER A 199 4.47 7.93 -18.84
C SER A 199 4.99 7.21 -20.07
N THR A 200 4.08 6.73 -20.92
CA THR A 200 4.41 6.20 -22.25
C THR A 200 4.35 7.30 -23.34
N THR A 201 3.91 8.50 -22.98
CA THR A 201 3.84 9.68 -23.85
C THR A 201 4.69 10.84 -23.31
N PRO A 202 6.03 10.71 -23.23
CA PRO A 202 6.90 11.68 -22.55
C PRO A 202 6.95 13.07 -23.23
N THR A 203 6.45 13.20 -24.46
CA THR A 203 6.29 14.49 -25.14
C THR A 203 5.05 15.25 -24.70
N VAL A 204 4.09 14.59 -24.06
CA VAL A 204 2.84 15.18 -23.54
C VAL A 204 2.88 15.35 -22.04
N CYS A 205 3.45 14.36 -21.32
CA CYS A 205 3.51 14.38 -19.86
C CYS A 205 4.71 13.60 -19.31
N THR A 206 5.18 14.00 -18.14
CA THR A 206 6.21 13.27 -17.37
C THR A 206 5.68 12.87 -16.01
N VAL A 207 6.20 11.77 -15.46
CA VAL A 207 5.83 11.25 -14.14
C VAL A 207 7.04 11.27 -13.22
N SER A 208 6.85 11.77 -12.01
CA SER A 208 7.83 11.73 -10.93
C SER A 208 7.15 11.29 -9.63
N GLY A 209 7.49 10.08 -9.17
CA GLY A 209 6.80 9.46 -8.04
C GLY A 209 5.31 9.30 -8.33
N THR A 210 4.46 9.94 -7.54
CA THR A 210 2.99 9.91 -7.68
C THR A 210 2.41 11.16 -8.35
N VAL A 211 3.24 11.95 -9.04
CA VAL A 211 2.80 13.19 -9.70
C VAL A 211 3.07 13.09 -11.19
N VAL A 212 2.04 13.33 -11.99
CA VAL A 212 2.17 13.56 -13.43
C VAL A 212 2.15 15.05 -13.70
N SER A 213 3.07 15.54 -14.57
CA SER A 213 3.18 16.92 -15.03
C SER A 213 2.93 16.98 -16.53
N TYR A 214 2.10 17.92 -16.96
CA TYR A 214 1.65 18.05 -18.33
C TYR A 214 2.49 19.09 -19.09
N ILE A 215 3.04 18.71 -20.24
CA ILE A 215 4.01 19.51 -21.01
C ILE A 215 3.37 20.03 -22.30
N ALA A 216 2.49 19.26 -22.92
CA ALA A 216 1.86 19.62 -24.18
C ALA A 216 0.42 19.11 -24.24
N VAL A 217 -0.38 19.74 -25.12
CA VAL A 217 -1.76 19.32 -25.43
C VAL A 217 -1.77 17.94 -26.08
N GLY A 218 -2.69 17.08 -25.65
CA GLY A 218 -2.86 15.75 -26.22
C GLY A 218 -3.34 14.72 -25.19
N THR A 219 -3.08 13.45 -25.48
CA THR A 219 -3.36 12.36 -24.54
C THR A 219 -2.09 11.98 -23.80
N CYS A 220 -2.12 12.13 -22.49
CA CYS A 220 -1.10 11.63 -21.58
C CYS A 220 -1.49 10.22 -21.13
N THR A 221 -0.75 9.20 -21.56
CA THR A 221 -0.93 7.81 -21.11
C THR A 221 0.04 7.51 -19.97
N VAL A 222 -0.50 7.23 -18.79
CA VAL A 222 0.24 6.82 -17.59
C VAL A 222 0.05 5.33 -17.38
N THR A 223 1.13 4.62 -17.11
CA THR A 223 1.13 3.20 -16.70
C THR A 223 1.41 3.07 -15.21
N ALA A 224 0.88 1.99 -14.65
CA ALA A 224 1.18 1.56 -13.29
C ALA A 224 1.69 0.11 -13.31
N ASP A 225 2.82 -0.12 -12.65
CA ASP A 225 3.54 -1.38 -12.60
C ASP A 225 3.81 -1.78 -11.16
N GLN A 226 3.83 -3.09 -10.90
CA GLN A 226 4.30 -3.67 -9.66
C GLN A 226 5.10 -4.95 -9.97
N ALA A 227 6.41 -4.93 -9.67
CA ALA A 227 7.37 -5.95 -10.09
C ALA A 227 7.30 -7.26 -9.30
N GLY A 228 6.49 -7.35 -8.23
CA GLY A 228 6.52 -8.45 -7.28
C GLY A 228 7.71 -8.36 -6.31
N ASP A 229 7.82 -9.40 -5.50
CA ASP A 229 8.92 -9.59 -4.56
C ASP A 229 9.21 -11.10 -4.40
N ASP A 230 9.74 -11.52 -3.25
CA ASP A 230 10.00 -12.93 -2.98
C ASP A 230 8.71 -13.76 -2.83
N ASN A 231 7.57 -13.13 -2.50
CA ASN A 231 6.29 -13.77 -2.22
C ASN A 231 5.23 -13.59 -3.31
N TYR A 232 5.36 -12.56 -4.15
CA TYR A 232 4.37 -12.21 -5.16
C TYR A 232 4.98 -12.14 -6.55
N ASN A 233 4.27 -12.64 -7.54
CA ASN A 233 4.59 -12.45 -8.95
C ASN A 233 4.41 -10.97 -9.34
N ALA A 234 5.04 -10.53 -10.45
CA ALA A 234 4.76 -9.21 -11.01
C ALA A 234 3.27 -9.10 -11.40
N ALA A 235 2.67 -7.94 -11.12
CA ALA A 235 1.31 -7.66 -11.59
C ALA A 235 1.28 -7.39 -13.10
N GLU A 236 0.15 -7.64 -13.73
CA GLU A 236 -0.11 -7.15 -15.08
C GLU A 236 -0.15 -5.62 -15.06
N GLN A 237 0.58 -4.97 -16.01
CA GLN A 237 0.61 -3.52 -16.14
C GLN A 237 -0.78 -3.00 -16.50
N VAL A 238 -1.20 -1.91 -15.84
CA VAL A 238 -2.43 -1.20 -16.17
C VAL A 238 -2.11 0.23 -16.62
N SER A 239 -3.00 0.85 -17.42
CA SER A 239 -2.83 2.20 -17.93
C SER A 239 -4.08 3.05 -17.77
N VAL A 240 -3.89 4.38 -17.73
CA VAL A 240 -4.94 5.40 -17.74
C VAL A 240 -4.55 6.52 -18.68
N ASP A 241 -5.52 7.00 -19.46
CA ASP A 241 -5.36 8.14 -20.35
C ASP A 241 -5.94 9.39 -19.70
N VAL A 242 -5.14 10.49 -19.70
CA VAL A 242 -5.53 11.82 -19.26
C VAL A 242 -5.52 12.77 -20.44
N THR A 243 -6.65 13.41 -20.72
CA THR A 243 -6.71 14.45 -21.76
C THR A 243 -6.08 15.73 -21.23
N VAL A 244 -5.08 16.25 -21.94
CA VAL A 244 -4.41 17.51 -21.62
C VAL A 244 -4.90 18.60 -22.56
N ALA A 245 -5.57 19.59 -22.00
CA ALA A 245 -6.05 20.77 -22.71
C ALA A 245 -4.98 21.89 -22.74
N LYS A 246 -5.24 22.95 -23.52
CA LYS A 246 -4.42 24.16 -23.48
C LYS A 246 -4.42 24.76 -22.08
N GLY A 247 -3.26 25.31 -21.69
CA GLY A 247 -3.10 26.08 -20.46
C GLY A 247 -3.76 27.47 -20.59
N ASP A 248 -4.16 28.03 -19.46
CA ASP A 248 -4.62 29.40 -19.41
C ASP A 248 -3.43 30.36 -19.22
N GLN A 249 -3.51 31.56 -19.79
CA GLN A 249 -2.52 32.60 -19.62
C GLN A 249 -3.19 33.92 -19.29
N ALA A 250 -2.44 34.86 -18.73
CA ALA A 250 -2.95 36.15 -18.32
C ALA A 250 -1.97 37.27 -18.67
N ILE A 251 -2.51 38.45 -19.02
CA ILE A 251 -1.77 39.69 -19.15
C ILE A 251 -1.66 40.33 -17.76
N THR A 252 -0.45 40.70 -17.36
CA THR A 252 -0.17 41.31 -16.05
C THR A 252 0.57 42.64 -16.21
N ASN A 253 0.65 43.45 -15.16
CA ASN A 253 1.36 44.73 -15.13
C ASN A 253 0.92 45.72 -16.24
N PHE A 254 -0.38 45.67 -16.64
CA PHE A 254 -0.91 46.60 -17.62
C PHE A 254 -0.92 48.02 -17.05
N ALA A 255 -0.14 48.92 -17.65
CA ALA A 255 0.09 50.26 -17.14
C ALA A 255 0.24 51.28 -18.30
N VAL A 256 0.11 52.55 -17.96
CA VAL A 256 0.39 53.67 -18.86
C VAL A 256 1.32 54.67 -18.18
N ASP A 257 2.26 55.22 -18.92
CA ASP A 257 3.16 56.27 -18.43
C ASP A 257 3.11 57.51 -19.40
N PRO A 258 2.74 58.72 -18.93
CA PRO A 258 2.30 59.05 -17.57
C PRO A 258 0.90 58.50 -17.21
N THR A 259 0.65 58.27 -15.93
CA THR A 259 -0.60 57.66 -15.40
C THR A 259 -1.85 58.51 -15.61
N ASN A 260 -1.69 59.81 -15.90
CA ASN A 260 -2.78 60.76 -16.17
C ASN A 260 -2.77 61.17 -17.64
N GLY A 261 -3.93 61.09 -18.28
CA GLY A 261 -4.13 61.59 -19.64
C GLY A 261 -4.33 63.10 -19.66
N LEU A 262 -3.67 63.82 -20.59
CA LEU A 262 -3.92 65.22 -20.87
C LEU A 262 -4.29 65.39 -22.37
N LEU A 263 -5.36 66.12 -22.64
CA LEU A 263 -5.85 66.36 -24.01
C LEU A 263 -4.71 66.82 -24.92
N GLY A 264 -4.53 66.18 -26.05
CA GLY A 264 -3.52 66.48 -27.06
C GLY A 264 -2.13 65.91 -26.76
N LEU A 265 -1.93 65.19 -25.65
CA LEU A 265 -0.68 64.47 -25.31
C LEU A 265 -0.83 63.01 -25.57
N THR A 266 0.26 62.28 -25.37
CA THR A 266 0.36 60.83 -25.51
C THR A 266 0.84 60.18 -24.22
N GLY A 267 0.56 58.88 -24.05
CA GLY A 267 1.14 58.01 -23.02
C GLY A 267 1.70 56.75 -23.65
N THR A 268 2.61 56.08 -22.97
CA THR A 268 3.17 54.80 -23.39
C THR A 268 2.51 53.68 -22.58
N LEU A 269 1.93 52.69 -23.28
CA LEU A 269 1.32 51.51 -22.68
C LEU A 269 2.38 50.42 -22.49
N SER A 270 2.30 49.71 -21.41
CA SER A 270 3.15 48.56 -21.14
C SER A 270 2.34 47.44 -20.46
N ALA A 271 2.66 46.21 -20.78
CA ALA A 271 2.10 45.03 -20.13
C ALA A 271 3.07 43.87 -20.23
N THR A 272 2.93 42.91 -19.32
CA THR A 272 3.64 41.63 -19.38
C THR A 272 2.67 40.58 -19.89
N GLY A 273 2.99 39.93 -21.01
CA GLY A 273 2.20 38.84 -21.59
C GLY A 273 2.39 37.53 -20.82
N GLY A 274 1.52 36.56 -21.09
CA GLY A 274 1.54 35.21 -20.53
C GLY A 274 2.47 34.24 -21.28
N ALA A 275 2.30 32.95 -21.01
CA ALA A 275 3.23 31.89 -21.35
C ALA A 275 3.34 31.56 -22.85
N SER A 276 2.37 31.91 -23.70
CA SER A 276 2.47 31.72 -25.16
C SER A 276 3.65 32.48 -25.78
N GLY A 277 4.15 33.54 -25.13
CA GLY A 277 5.18 34.40 -25.68
C GLY A 277 4.74 35.26 -26.87
N ASN A 278 3.48 35.17 -27.29
CA ASN A 278 2.94 36.02 -28.31
C ASN A 278 2.91 37.51 -27.87
N PRO A 279 3.10 38.48 -28.78
CA PRO A 279 3.12 39.88 -28.40
C PRO A 279 1.75 40.33 -27.85
N VAL A 280 1.79 41.20 -26.84
CA VAL A 280 0.60 41.88 -26.36
C VAL A 280 0.25 42.99 -27.33
N VAL A 281 -1.02 43.02 -27.76
CA VAL A 281 -1.56 44.05 -28.68
C VAL A 281 -2.45 44.98 -27.89
N PHE A 282 -2.19 46.28 -28.00
CA PHE A 282 -2.98 47.31 -27.31
C PHE A 282 -4.03 47.91 -28.24
N GLY A 283 -5.18 48.28 -27.67
CA GLY A 283 -6.30 48.85 -28.35
C GLY A 283 -7.01 49.93 -27.51
N SER A 284 -8.03 50.58 -28.06
CA SER A 284 -8.92 51.50 -27.35
C SER A 284 -10.36 51.03 -27.44
N ALA A 285 -11.01 50.86 -26.29
CA ALA A 285 -12.45 50.66 -26.20
C ALA A 285 -13.27 51.95 -26.27
N THR A 286 -12.62 53.12 -26.21
CA THR A 286 -13.23 54.44 -26.28
C THR A 286 -12.51 55.33 -27.33
N PRO A 287 -12.60 55.00 -28.61
CA PRO A 287 -11.82 55.67 -29.68
C PRO A 287 -12.16 57.18 -29.83
N ASP A 288 -13.35 57.61 -29.40
CA ASP A 288 -13.76 59.03 -29.39
C ASP A 288 -13.02 59.86 -28.32
N THR A 289 -12.41 59.18 -27.29
CA THR A 289 -11.67 59.85 -26.21
C THR A 289 -10.18 59.63 -26.33
N CYS A 290 -9.75 58.42 -26.75
CA CYS A 290 -8.35 58.10 -26.97
C CYS A 290 -8.18 57.06 -28.07
N THR A 291 -7.11 57.17 -28.85
CA THR A 291 -6.71 56.20 -29.89
C THR A 291 -5.38 55.54 -29.51
N VAL A 292 -5.18 54.30 -29.97
CA VAL A 292 -3.96 53.53 -29.69
C VAL A 292 -3.30 53.14 -31.01
N SER A 293 -1.99 53.32 -31.11
CA SER A 293 -1.19 52.87 -32.24
C SER A 293 0.13 52.27 -31.70
N GLY A 294 0.28 50.94 -31.85
CA GLY A 294 1.37 50.20 -31.19
C GLY A 294 1.22 50.31 -29.67
N ASP A 295 2.23 50.80 -28.99
CA ASP A 295 2.26 51.01 -27.53
C ASP A 295 1.93 52.46 -27.13
N VAL A 296 1.55 53.34 -28.09
CA VAL A 296 1.26 54.74 -27.83
C VAL A 296 -0.25 54.98 -27.79
N VAL A 297 -0.74 55.49 -26.65
CA VAL A 297 -2.10 56.02 -26.52
C VAL A 297 -2.09 57.54 -26.75
N SER A 298 -2.98 58.04 -27.62
CA SER A 298 -3.16 59.48 -27.90
C SER A 298 -4.51 59.93 -27.35
N TYR A 299 -4.52 61.03 -26.55
CA TYR A 299 -5.72 61.52 -25.86
C TYR A 299 -6.39 62.62 -26.76
N VAL A 300 -7.56 62.30 -27.38
CA VAL A 300 -8.21 63.10 -28.39
C VAL A 300 -9.41 63.89 -27.88
N ALA A 301 -10.01 63.53 -26.74
CA ALA A 301 -11.05 64.23 -26.06
C ALA A 301 -10.96 64.11 -24.53
N ILE A 302 -11.57 65.08 -23.82
CA ILE A 302 -11.67 65.04 -22.36
C ILE A 302 -12.72 63.99 -21.96
N GLY A 303 -12.43 63.15 -20.94
CA GLY A 303 -13.36 62.14 -20.44
C GLY A 303 -12.68 60.82 -20.10
N PRO A 304 -13.46 59.73 -19.87
CA PRO A 304 -12.93 58.40 -19.62
C PRO A 304 -12.35 57.79 -20.90
N CYS A 305 -11.07 57.41 -20.86
CA CYS A 305 -10.37 56.64 -21.87
C CYS A 305 -10.15 55.23 -21.34
N THR A 306 -10.69 54.21 -21.98
CA THR A 306 -10.44 52.81 -21.65
C THR A 306 -9.58 52.20 -22.74
N VAL A 307 -8.35 51.77 -22.37
CA VAL A 307 -7.45 51.05 -23.26
C VAL A 307 -7.52 49.55 -22.94
N THR A 308 -7.30 48.73 -23.96
CA THR A 308 -7.32 47.26 -23.88
C THR A 308 -5.95 46.67 -24.15
N ALA A 309 -5.69 45.51 -23.60
CA ALA A 309 -4.54 44.71 -23.95
C ALA A 309 -5.01 43.26 -24.22
N ASP A 310 -4.66 42.76 -25.37
CA ASP A 310 -5.01 41.43 -25.88
C ASP A 310 -3.74 40.63 -26.14
N GLN A 311 -3.77 39.31 -25.90
CA GLN A 311 -2.70 38.40 -26.29
C GLN A 311 -3.31 37.13 -26.86
N GLU A 312 -2.93 36.79 -28.07
CA GLU A 312 -3.35 35.52 -28.69
C GLU A 312 -2.71 34.33 -28.02
N GLY A 313 -3.44 33.19 -28.03
CA GLY A 313 -2.90 31.88 -27.64
C GLY A 313 -2.05 31.28 -28.75
N ASP A 314 -1.53 30.10 -28.48
CA ASP A 314 -0.79 29.26 -29.42
C ASP A 314 -1.29 27.80 -29.38
N ASP A 315 -0.47 26.84 -29.77
CA ASP A 315 -0.83 25.41 -29.71
C ASP A 315 -0.92 24.88 -28.27
N SER A 316 -0.25 25.51 -27.30
CA SER A 316 -0.16 25.13 -25.90
C SER A 316 -1.05 25.95 -24.96
N TYR A 317 -1.40 27.19 -25.31
CA TYR A 317 -2.12 28.10 -24.43
C TYR A 317 -3.35 28.73 -25.10
N ASN A 318 -4.39 28.95 -24.32
CA ASN A 318 -5.56 29.75 -24.72
C ASN A 318 -5.17 31.21 -24.89
N ALA A 319 -5.97 32.00 -25.66
CA ALA A 319 -5.84 33.43 -25.64
C ALA A 319 -6.05 33.96 -24.21
N ALA A 320 -5.27 34.97 -23.82
CA ALA A 320 -5.45 35.64 -22.54
C ALA A 320 -6.79 36.36 -22.47
N THR A 321 -7.40 36.40 -21.32
CA THR A 321 -8.55 37.27 -21.10
C THR A 321 -8.12 38.71 -21.30
N GLN A 322 -8.86 39.46 -22.14
CA GLN A 322 -8.57 40.87 -22.41
C GLN A 322 -8.44 41.65 -21.09
N ALA A 323 -7.30 42.35 -20.93
CA ALA A 323 -7.09 43.27 -19.83
C ALA A 323 -7.53 44.67 -20.21
N THR A 324 -8.07 45.45 -19.28
CA THR A 324 -8.51 46.82 -19.50
C THR A 324 -7.90 47.78 -18.48
N LEU A 325 -7.58 49.00 -18.91
CA LEU A 325 -7.06 50.06 -18.05
C LEU A 325 -7.85 51.35 -18.30
N ALA A 326 -8.43 51.91 -17.24
CA ALA A 326 -9.18 53.18 -17.32
C ALA A 326 -8.25 54.34 -16.99
N ILE A 327 -8.25 55.35 -17.86
CA ILE A 327 -7.47 56.58 -17.74
C ILE A 327 -8.46 57.76 -17.82
N THR A 328 -8.31 58.73 -16.94
CA THR A 328 -9.10 59.98 -17.03
C THR A 328 -8.31 61.02 -17.83
N VAL A 329 -8.88 61.48 -18.94
CA VAL A 329 -8.27 62.51 -19.74
C VAL A 329 -8.76 63.87 -19.26
N LEU A 330 -7.82 64.69 -18.83
CA LEU A 330 -8.07 66.02 -18.28
C LEU A 330 -7.69 67.13 -19.32
N SER A 331 -8.26 68.33 -19.15
CA SER A 331 -7.78 69.50 -19.89
C SER A 331 -6.37 69.90 -19.45
N PRO A 332 -5.46 70.27 -20.33
CA PRO A 332 -4.24 70.93 -19.92
C PRO A 332 -4.59 72.15 -19.12
N THR A 333 -4.22 72.26 -17.88
CA THR A 333 -4.33 73.49 -17.12
C THR A 333 -3.40 74.50 -17.76
N THR A 334 -3.96 75.49 -18.53
CA THR A 334 -3.24 76.71 -18.85
C THR A 334 -2.98 77.39 -17.53
N GLY A 335 -1.87 77.09 -16.93
CA GLY A 335 -1.40 77.85 -15.76
C GLY A 335 -1.15 79.31 -16.28
N ILE A 336 -2.13 80.18 -16.14
CA ILE A 336 -1.81 81.57 -16.13
C ILE A 336 -0.82 81.78 -14.99
N PRO A 337 0.44 82.19 -15.25
CA PRO A 337 1.34 82.43 -14.15
C PRO A 337 0.71 83.53 -13.35
N THR A 338 0.01 83.21 -12.24
CA THR A 338 -0.36 84.17 -11.27
C THR A 338 0.95 84.76 -10.76
N LEU A 339 1.21 85.99 -11.16
CA LEU A 339 2.28 86.81 -10.61
C LEU A 339 2.16 86.59 -9.06
N SER A 340 3.17 86.00 -8.50
CA SER A 340 3.21 85.81 -7.04
C SER A 340 2.90 87.16 -6.41
N THR A 341 2.21 87.23 -5.30
CA THR A 341 1.92 88.39 -4.51
C THR A 341 3.17 89.27 -4.30
N TRP A 342 4.32 88.68 -4.32
CA TRP A 342 5.62 89.35 -4.34
C TRP A 342 5.96 90.00 -5.65
N GLY A 343 5.58 89.50 -6.80
CA GLY A 343 5.75 90.06 -8.10
C GLY A 343 4.87 91.34 -8.30
N LEU A 344 3.62 91.29 -7.75
CA LEU A 344 2.73 92.41 -7.73
C LEU A 344 3.24 93.51 -6.76
N ILE A 345 3.78 93.14 -5.57
CA ILE A 345 4.35 94.07 -4.63
C ILE A 345 5.61 94.73 -5.19
N THR A 346 6.48 94.04 -5.91
CA THR A 346 7.68 94.64 -6.53
C THR A 346 7.31 95.54 -7.67
N MET A 347 6.28 95.25 -8.49
CA MET A 347 5.81 96.12 -9.53
C MET A 347 5.15 97.40 -9.01
N PHE A 348 4.39 97.32 -7.90
CA PHE A 348 3.83 98.45 -7.17
C PHE A 348 4.90 99.33 -6.54
N LEU A 349 5.95 98.82 -5.98
CA LEU A 349 7.09 99.55 -5.44
C LEU A 349 7.93 100.23 -6.51
N ILE A 350 8.09 99.64 -7.69
CA ILE A 350 8.76 100.32 -8.84
C ILE A 350 7.93 101.45 -9.35
N MET A 351 6.60 101.38 -9.47
CA MET A 351 5.74 102.45 -9.83
C MET A 351 5.71 103.62 -8.85
N LEU A 352 5.75 103.33 -7.55
CA LEU A 352 5.84 104.34 -6.50
C LEU A 352 7.20 105.05 -6.48
N GLY A 353 8.29 104.31 -6.78
CA GLY A 353 9.66 104.85 -6.88
C GLY A 353 9.82 105.81 -8.06
N LEU A 354 9.22 105.57 -9.22
CA LEU A 354 9.25 106.42 -10.41
C LEU A 354 8.36 107.65 -10.23
N GLY A 355 7.22 107.57 -9.55
CA GLY A 355 6.35 108.69 -9.20
C GLY A 355 7.02 109.72 -8.27
N GLY A 356 7.87 109.23 -7.32
CA GLY A 356 8.63 110.10 -6.39
C GLY A 356 9.78 110.91 -7.06
N ILE A 357 10.34 110.43 -8.16
CA ILE A 357 11.42 111.10 -8.87
C ILE A 357 10.88 112.25 -9.74
N VAL A 358 9.66 112.21 -10.27
CA VAL A 358 9.01 113.23 -11.08
C VAL A 358 8.50 114.41 -10.20
N ALA A 359 8.10 114.16 -8.95
CA ALA A 359 7.62 115.17 -8.00
C ALA A 359 8.73 116.02 -7.38
N ARG A 360 10.00 115.64 -7.46
CA ARG A 360 11.14 116.34 -6.86
C ARG A 360 11.82 117.32 -7.81
N ARG A 361 11.39 117.48 -9.11
CA ARG A 361 11.97 118.40 -10.11
C ARG A 361 11.12 119.66 -10.33
N ARG A 362 10.09 119.96 -9.47
CA ARG A 362 9.20 121.18 -9.63
C ARG A 362 9.24 122.10 -8.47
N THR A 363 10.23 122.11 -7.62
CA THR A 363 10.39 123.12 -6.58
C THR A 363 11.86 123.59 -6.49
N LEU A 364 12.35 124.22 -7.55
CA LEU A 364 13.46 125.21 -7.53
C LEU A 364 13.40 125.96 -8.83
N ASN A 365 12.57 127.00 -8.82
CA ASN A 365 12.69 128.39 -9.29
C ASN A 365 11.46 129.17 -8.91
#